data_5431ba01084e4318cb373df6534d08e8
#
_entry.id   5431ba01084e4318cb373df6534d08e8
#
_cell.length_a   1.000
_cell.length_b   1.000
_cell.length_c   1.000
_cell.angle_alpha   90.00
_cell.angle_beta   90.00
_cell.angle_gamma   90.00
#
_symmetry.space_group_name_H-M   'P 1'
#
loop_
_entity.id
_entity.type
_entity.pdbx_description
1 polymer ?
#
loop_
_entity_poly.entity_id
_entity_poly.type
_entity_poly.pdbx_seq_one_letter_code
_entity_poly.pdbx_strand_id
1 'polypeptide(L)'
;AYRKTVLEPADLTACRVIFGEADQFPGLTVDRFNNILVTQTLSVGMEKLKSILFPLLAEVLRADGQTIEGIYERNDEALRAKEGLAQNKGWFDLPGETHPDSTQTEICENGVFYHVDFENGQKTGFFLDQKYNRQAVAKLSRGKRVLDCFTHTGSFALNAAKGGAKRVTAVDISSAAIELAKKNALENDLTNLDFLVADVFDLLTDLQKSGKSPYDFIILDPPAFTKSRKTIHNAMKGYKEINYAAAPKRRVFGHLLLLPLYAGTLV
;
A
#
# COMPACT_ATOMS: atom_id res chain seq x y z
N ALA A 1 -4.83 -2.21 22.68
CA ALA A 1 -4.74 -3.59 23.20
C ALA A 1 -4.80 -4.62 22.07
N TYR A 2 -5.90 -4.70 21.26
CA TYR A 2 -6.10 -5.74 20.23
C TYR A 2 -4.93 -5.84 19.22
N ARG A 3 -4.41 -4.72 18.69
CA ARG A 3 -3.29 -4.74 17.72
C ARG A 3 -2.04 -5.40 18.29
N LYS A 4 -1.79 -5.23 19.58
CA LYS A 4 -0.64 -5.88 20.27
C LYS A 4 -0.77 -7.41 20.40
N THR A 5 -1.99 -7.95 20.29
CA THR A 5 -2.21 -9.40 20.34
C THR A 5 -2.15 -10.08 18.99
N VAL A 6 -2.32 -9.31 17.89
CA VAL A 6 -2.42 -9.86 16.52
C VAL A 6 -1.27 -9.46 15.60
N LEU A 7 -0.51 -8.41 15.96
CA LEU A 7 0.64 -7.95 15.18
C LEU A 7 1.93 -8.31 15.89
N GLU A 8 2.95 -8.64 15.12
CA GLU A 8 4.32 -8.73 15.63
C GLU A 8 4.76 -7.36 16.17
N PRO A 9 5.57 -7.29 17.23
CA PRO A 9 5.98 -6.02 17.83
C PRO A 9 6.62 -5.04 16.83
N ALA A 10 7.43 -5.53 15.89
CA ALA A 10 8.05 -4.71 14.85
C ALA A 10 7.02 -4.06 13.91
N ASP A 11 5.88 -4.71 13.70
CA ASP A 11 4.82 -4.22 12.80
C ASP A 11 3.88 -3.21 13.45
N LEU A 12 3.98 -2.98 14.75
CA LEU A 12 3.18 -1.97 15.45
C LEU A 12 3.51 -0.53 15.00
N THR A 13 4.66 -0.33 14.38
CA THR A 13 5.06 0.96 13.79
C THR A 13 4.51 1.20 12.38
N ALA A 14 3.87 0.19 11.77
CA ALA A 14 3.28 0.26 10.45
C ALA A 14 1.92 -0.46 10.46
N CYS A 15 0.88 0.18 11.01
CA CYS A 15 -0.42 -0.46 11.18
C CYS A 15 -1.57 0.54 11.19
N ARG A 16 -2.78 0.04 10.89
CA ARG A 16 -4.01 0.78 11.10
C ARG A 16 -4.40 0.76 12.57
N VAL A 17 -4.41 1.94 13.19
CA VAL A 17 -4.78 2.13 14.60
C VAL A 17 -6.28 2.19 14.77
N ILE A 18 -6.98 2.94 13.91
CA ILE A 18 -8.46 3.07 13.90
C ILE A 18 -8.96 2.78 12.49
N PHE A 19 -9.99 1.95 12.40
CA PHE A 19 -10.68 1.60 11.16
C PHE A 19 -12.19 1.87 11.26
N GLY A 20 -12.55 3.14 11.25
CA GLY A 20 -13.93 3.60 11.12
C GLY A 20 -14.92 2.87 12.02
N GLU A 21 -15.95 2.35 11.41
CA GLU A 21 -17.07 1.66 12.07
C GLU A 21 -16.63 0.41 12.84
N ALA A 22 -15.58 -0.28 12.37
CA ALA A 22 -15.07 -1.49 13.02
C ALA A 22 -14.49 -1.20 14.42
N ASP A 23 -13.99 0.01 14.63
CA ASP A 23 -13.47 0.47 15.92
C ASP A 23 -14.41 1.47 16.61
N GLN A 24 -15.66 1.62 16.13
CA GLN A 24 -16.72 2.52 16.66
C GLN A 24 -16.40 4.02 16.48
N PHE A 25 -15.60 4.37 15.48
CA PHE A 25 -15.30 5.75 15.08
C PHE A 25 -15.73 5.99 13.63
N PRO A 26 -17.04 6.03 13.32
CA PRO A 26 -17.53 6.05 11.95
C PRO A 26 -16.98 7.25 11.16
N GLY A 27 -16.33 6.95 10.03
CA GLY A 27 -15.72 7.95 9.18
C GLY A 27 -14.35 8.45 9.64
N LEU A 28 -13.71 7.81 10.65
CA LEU A 28 -12.33 8.10 11.05
C LEU A 28 -11.42 6.92 10.73
N THR A 29 -10.39 7.17 9.94
CA THR A 29 -9.28 6.23 9.74
C THR A 29 -8.01 6.83 10.34
N VAL A 30 -7.25 6.04 11.08
CA VAL A 30 -5.94 6.43 11.59
C VAL A 30 -4.94 5.33 11.27
N ASP A 31 -3.95 5.66 10.47
CA ASP A 31 -2.81 4.82 10.16
C ASP A 31 -1.57 5.33 10.89
N ARG A 32 -0.73 4.42 11.34
CA ARG A 32 0.55 4.74 11.96
C ARG A 32 1.68 4.40 11.02
N PHE A 33 2.55 5.35 10.79
CA PHE A 33 3.82 5.19 10.10
C PHE A 33 4.94 5.68 11.00
N ASN A 34 5.65 4.74 11.62
CA ASN A 34 6.68 4.98 12.62
C ASN A 34 6.14 5.83 13.79
N ASN A 35 6.58 7.06 13.93
CA ASN A 35 6.17 7.98 15.01
C ASN A 35 5.06 8.95 14.59
N ILE A 36 4.53 8.80 13.37
CA ILE A 36 3.50 9.68 12.80
C ILE A 36 2.16 8.95 12.71
N LEU A 37 1.11 9.62 13.12
CA LEU A 37 -0.27 9.19 12.85
C LEU A 37 -0.78 9.94 11.63
N VAL A 38 -1.30 9.20 10.65
CA VAL A 38 -1.91 9.79 9.46
C VAL A 38 -3.40 9.51 9.51
N THR A 39 -4.21 10.58 9.47
CA THR A 39 -5.65 10.51 9.70
C THR A 39 -6.44 10.88 8.45
N GLN A 40 -7.60 10.22 8.29
CA GLN A 40 -8.64 10.65 7.35
C GLN A 40 -9.95 10.79 8.12
N THR A 41 -10.52 11.98 8.09
CA THR A 41 -11.79 12.31 8.75
C THR A 41 -12.87 12.52 7.68
N LEU A 42 -13.80 11.59 7.54
CA LEU A 42 -14.77 11.55 6.44
C LEU A 42 -16.20 11.89 6.89
N SER A 43 -16.45 12.08 8.20
CA SER A 43 -17.77 12.43 8.72
C SER A 43 -17.76 13.73 9.51
N VAL A 44 -18.87 14.47 9.48
CA VAL A 44 -19.07 15.72 10.25
C VAL A 44 -18.88 15.48 11.76
N GLY A 45 -19.32 14.31 12.27
CA GLY A 45 -19.18 13.96 13.67
C GLY A 45 -17.73 13.89 14.11
N MET A 46 -16.89 13.16 13.36
CA MET A 46 -15.47 13.04 13.65
C MET A 46 -14.73 14.36 13.43
N GLU A 47 -15.10 15.14 12.40
CA GLU A 47 -14.52 16.47 12.18
C GLU A 47 -14.71 17.40 13.39
N LYS A 48 -15.89 17.39 14.01
CA LYS A 48 -16.17 18.19 15.22
C LYS A 48 -15.43 17.69 16.46
N LEU A 49 -15.19 16.40 16.53
CA LEU A 49 -14.55 15.76 17.70
C LEU A 49 -13.04 15.69 17.60
N LYS A 50 -12.44 15.91 16.43
CA LYS A 50 -10.99 15.71 16.24
C LYS A 50 -10.10 16.53 17.18
N SER A 51 -10.51 17.74 17.56
CA SER A 51 -9.79 18.58 18.50
C SER A 51 -9.68 17.99 19.92
N ILE A 52 -10.54 17.04 20.26
CA ILE A 52 -10.52 16.29 21.50
C ILE A 52 -9.87 14.91 21.27
N LEU A 53 -10.28 14.23 20.21
CA LEU A 53 -9.85 12.85 19.94
C LEU A 53 -8.38 12.72 19.61
N PHE A 54 -7.80 13.63 18.83
CA PHE A 54 -6.43 13.50 18.38
C PHE A 54 -5.41 13.69 19.50
N PRO A 55 -5.53 14.71 20.38
CA PRO A 55 -4.67 14.80 21.56
C PRO A 55 -4.79 13.60 22.48
N LEU A 56 -6.02 13.13 22.77
CA LEU A 56 -6.25 11.95 23.59
C LEU A 56 -5.65 10.68 22.96
N LEU A 57 -5.75 10.53 21.64
CA LEU A 57 -5.16 9.39 20.95
C LEU A 57 -3.63 9.37 21.08
N ALA A 58 -2.99 10.52 20.90
CA ALA A 58 -1.55 10.66 21.09
C ALA A 58 -1.14 10.34 22.53
N GLU A 59 -1.87 10.88 23.52
CA GLU A 59 -1.66 10.62 24.95
C GLU A 59 -1.77 9.13 25.29
N VAL A 60 -2.85 8.47 24.87
CA VAL A 60 -3.09 7.03 25.11
C VAL A 60 -2.00 6.17 24.50
N LEU A 61 -1.57 6.47 23.27
CA LEU A 61 -0.50 5.71 22.62
C LEU A 61 0.85 5.93 23.31
N ARG A 62 1.16 7.15 23.77
CA ARG A 62 2.36 7.47 24.52
C ARG A 62 2.37 6.80 25.89
N ALA A 63 1.25 6.81 26.59
CA ALA A 63 1.08 6.09 27.86
C ALA A 63 1.25 4.58 27.69
N ASP A 64 0.96 4.05 26.49
CA ASP A 64 1.18 2.66 26.11
C ASP A 64 2.63 2.37 25.66
N GLY A 65 3.55 3.32 25.86
CA GLY A 65 4.97 3.20 25.55
C GLY A 65 5.34 3.44 24.08
N GLN A 66 4.45 4.05 23.30
CA GLN A 66 4.70 4.35 21.89
C GLN A 66 5.18 5.79 21.72
N THR A 67 6.12 6.02 20.81
CA THR A 67 6.52 7.38 20.43
C THR A 67 5.58 7.90 19.37
N ILE A 68 4.96 9.06 19.61
CA ILE A 68 4.14 9.79 18.64
C ILE A 68 4.64 11.23 18.61
N GLU A 69 5.12 11.66 17.42
CA GLU A 69 5.74 12.97 17.19
C GLU A 69 4.81 13.94 16.47
N GLY A 70 3.75 13.44 15.83
CA GLY A 70 2.81 14.29 15.13
C GLY A 70 1.62 13.54 14.55
N ILE A 71 0.61 14.31 14.17
CA ILE A 71 -0.59 13.84 13.49
C ILE A 71 -0.73 14.62 12.20
N TYR A 72 -0.81 13.91 11.07
CA TYR A 72 -0.99 14.50 9.75
C TYR A 72 -2.38 14.16 9.20
N GLU A 73 -3.11 15.16 8.76
CA GLU A 73 -4.44 15.00 8.16
C GLU A 73 -4.34 14.82 6.65
N ARG A 74 -4.91 13.73 6.14
CA ARG A 74 -5.08 13.42 4.70
C ARG A 74 -6.56 13.52 4.34
N ASN A 75 -7.12 14.71 4.52
CA ASN A 75 -8.52 15.02 4.28
C ASN A 75 -8.78 15.52 2.84
N ASP A 76 -7.95 15.13 1.90
CA ASP A 76 -8.04 15.42 0.46
C ASP A 76 -9.01 14.47 -0.29
N GLU A 77 -9.81 13.68 0.44
CA GLU A 77 -10.77 12.73 -0.11
C GLU A 77 -12.05 13.41 -0.64
N ALA A 78 -12.42 13.07 -1.87
CA ALA A 78 -13.62 13.61 -2.52
C ALA A 78 -14.95 13.29 -1.77
N LEU A 79 -14.95 12.24 -0.93
CA LEU A 79 -16.10 11.86 -0.11
C LEU A 79 -16.48 12.94 0.90
N ARG A 80 -15.52 13.74 1.38
CA ARG A 80 -15.76 14.84 2.32
C ARG A 80 -16.76 15.88 1.79
N ALA A 81 -16.73 16.14 0.48
CA ALA A 81 -17.67 17.05 -0.16
C ALA A 81 -19.14 16.61 -0.03
N LYS A 82 -19.40 15.30 0.07
CA LYS A 82 -20.76 14.78 0.29
C LYS A 82 -21.30 15.07 1.69
N GLU A 83 -20.40 15.23 2.64
CA GLU A 83 -20.69 15.63 4.03
C GLU A 83 -20.65 17.15 4.22
N GLY A 84 -20.43 17.92 3.15
CA GLY A 84 -20.25 19.37 3.22
C GLY A 84 -18.93 19.82 3.88
N LEU A 85 -17.96 18.93 3.97
CA LEU A 85 -16.65 19.21 4.55
C LEU A 85 -15.64 19.64 3.49
N ALA A 86 -14.81 20.65 3.82
CA ALA A 86 -13.72 21.07 2.96
C ALA A 86 -12.64 19.99 2.87
N GLN A 87 -12.01 19.88 1.68
CA GLN A 87 -10.82 19.07 1.51
C GLN A 87 -9.59 19.84 1.99
N ASN A 88 -8.74 19.19 2.76
CA ASN A 88 -7.47 19.74 3.22
C ASN A 88 -6.46 18.63 3.52
N LYS A 89 -5.20 18.98 3.57
CA LYS A 89 -4.13 18.14 4.13
C LYS A 89 -3.12 19.02 4.85
N GLY A 90 -2.48 18.50 5.86
CA GLY A 90 -1.49 19.22 6.68
C GLY A 90 -1.34 18.63 8.07
N TRP A 91 -0.43 19.18 8.81
CA TRP A 91 -0.24 18.84 10.20
C TRP A 91 -1.42 19.30 11.04
N PHE A 92 -1.81 18.46 12.00
CA PHE A 92 -2.74 18.82 13.05
C PHE A 92 -1.93 19.43 14.21
N ASP A 93 -2.32 20.63 14.65
CA ASP A 93 -1.66 21.31 15.76
C ASP A 93 -2.00 20.66 17.09
N LEU A 94 -1.09 19.85 17.63
CA LEU A 94 -1.20 19.34 18.98
C LEU A 94 -0.87 20.45 19.97
N PRO A 95 -1.70 20.68 21.03
CA PRO A 95 -1.51 21.77 21.95
C PRO A 95 -0.15 21.74 22.64
N GLY A 96 0.66 22.78 22.44
CA GLY A 96 1.98 22.93 23.07
C GLY A 96 3.10 22.08 22.46
N GLU A 97 2.87 21.47 21.30
CA GLU A 97 3.85 20.62 20.63
C GLU A 97 4.21 21.19 19.23
N THR A 98 5.41 20.84 18.77
CA THR A 98 5.85 21.07 17.38
C THR A 98 5.79 19.74 16.64
N HIS A 99 5.43 19.77 15.36
CA HIS A 99 5.50 18.61 14.48
C HIS A 99 6.85 18.54 13.76
N PRO A 100 7.23 17.37 13.19
CA PRO A 100 8.39 17.25 12.31
C PRO A 100 8.25 18.11 11.05
N ASP A 101 9.39 18.55 10.49
CA ASP A 101 9.41 19.30 9.23
C ASP A 101 9.14 18.42 8.01
N SER A 102 9.47 17.13 8.09
CA SER A 102 9.36 16.18 6.98
C SER A 102 8.00 15.48 6.96
N THR A 103 7.39 15.39 5.79
CA THR A 103 6.22 14.55 5.50
C THR A 103 6.59 13.14 5.01
N GLN A 104 7.85 12.75 5.17
CA GLN A 104 8.37 11.42 4.83
C GLN A 104 8.91 10.74 6.08
N THR A 105 8.69 9.44 6.14
CA THR A 105 9.20 8.59 7.22
C THR A 105 9.61 7.21 6.67
N GLU A 106 10.30 6.44 7.49
CA GLU A 106 10.63 5.05 7.20
C GLU A 106 9.77 4.13 8.07
N ILE A 107 9.28 3.05 7.48
CA ILE A 107 8.57 1.98 8.18
C ILE A 107 9.25 0.64 7.96
N CYS A 108 9.04 -0.27 8.91
CA CYS A 108 9.41 -1.68 8.75
C CYS A 108 8.14 -2.54 8.75
N GLU A 109 7.93 -3.32 7.69
CA GLU A 109 6.85 -4.30 7.62
C GLU A 109 7.39 -5.63 7.09
N ASN A 110 7.07 -6.73 7.75
CA ASN A 110 7.59 -8.07 7.42
C ASN A 110 9.13 -8.11 7.38
N GLY A 111 9.79 -7.25 8.15
CA GLY A 111 11.23 -7.06 8.16
C GLY A 111 11.80 -6.38 6.90
N VAL A 112 10.98 -5.78 6.06
CA VAL A 112 11.37 -4.95 4.91
C VAL A 112 11.16 -3.48 5.26
N PHE A 113 12.17 -2.65 5.00
CA PHE A 113 12.10 -1.20 5.20
C PHE A 113 11.55 -0.51 3.95
N TYR A 114 10.72 0.51 4.17
CA TYR A 114 10.11 1.31 3.10
C TYR A 114 10.13 2.78 3.46
N HIS A 115 10.48 3.62 2.50
CA HIS A 115 10.21 5.05 2.58
C HIS A 115 8.75 5.33 2.25
N VAL A 116 8.09 6.05 3.13
CA VAL A 116 6.67 6.44 3.00
C VAL A 116 6.57 7.95 2.97
N ASP A 117 5.98 8.48 1.91
CA ASP A 117 5.56 9.88 1.80
C ASP A 117 4.06 9.94 2.12
N PHE A 118 3.73 10.36 3.32
CA PHE A 118 2.33 10.40 3.74
C PHE A 118 1.58 11.66 3.27
N GLU A 119 2.28 12.64 2.68
CA GLU A 119 1.66 13.78 2.03
C GLU A 119 1.26 13.49 0.58
N ASN A 120 2.14 12.88 -0.21
CA ASN A 120 1.95 12.69 -1.65
C ASN A 120 1.71 11.24 -2.03
N GLY A 121 1.93 10.30 -1.13
CA GLY A 121 1.69 8.87 -1.34
C GLY A 121 0.21 8.54 -1.52
N GLN A 122 -0.06 7.37 -2.10
CA GLN A 122 -1.42 6.88 -2.29
C GLN A 122 -2.07 6.52 -0.95
N LYS A 123 -3.40 6.65 -0.84
CA LYS A 123 -4.16 6.51 0.40
C LYS A 123 -3.58 7.44 1.48
N THR A 124 -3.23 6.89 2.62
CA THR A 124 -2.55 7.57 3.73
C THR A 124 -1.02 7.58 3.60
N GLY A 125 -0.46 6.96 2.54
CA GLY A 125 0.98 6.86 2.27
C GLY A 125 1.45 5.45 1.91
N PHE A 126 0.80 4.40 2.44
CA PHE A 126 1.18 3.00 2.20
C PHE A 126 -0.04 2.07 2.26
N PHE A 127 0.02 0.93 1.56
CA PHE A 127 -1.06 -0.06 1.49
C PHE A 127 -0.94 -1.09 2.63
N LEU A 128 -1.26 -0.71 3.86
CA LEU A 128 -1.15 -1.55 5.06
C LEU A 128 -2.00 -2.83 5.00
N ASP A 129 -3.10 -2.79 4.26
CA ASP A 129 -4.02 -3.90 4.07
C ASP A 129 -3.43 -5.09 3.30
N GLN A 130 -2.38 -4.87 2.51
CA GLN A 130 -1.70 -5.90 1.71
C GLN A 130 -0.59 -6.66 2.46
N LYS A 131 -0.36 -6.39 3.73
CA LYS A 131 0.71 -6.99 4.54
C LYS A 131 0.79 -8.51 4.43
N TYR A 132 -0.31 -9.19 4.66
CA TYR A 132 -0.35 -10.66 4.63
C TYR A 132 -0.21 -11.24 3.23
N ASN A 133 -0.69 -10.51 2.21
CA ASN A 133 -0.47 -10.87 0.82
C ASN A 133 1.03 -10.78 0.46
N ARG A 134 1.73 -9.75 0.95
CA ARG A 134 3.18 -9.63 0.80
C ARG A 134 3.93 -10.77 1.48
N GLN A 135 3.51 -11.20 2.68
CA GLN A 135 4.07 -12.38 3.34
C GLN A 135 3.86 -13.67 2.54
N ALA A 136 2.67 -13.84 1.96
CA ALA A 136 2.37 -14.99 1.11
C ALA A 136 3.26 -14.99 -0.15
N VAL A 137 3.43 -13.83 -0.78
CA VAL A 137 4.35 -13.65 -1.91
C VAL A 137 5.78 -14.05 -1.54
N ALA A 138 6.30 -13.59 -0.41
CA ALA A 138 7.63 -13.96 0.06
C ALA A 138 7.81 -15.49 0.15
N LYS A 139 6.83 -16.19 0.76
CA LYS A 139 6.84 -17.65 0.90
C LYS A 139 6.81 -18.37 -0.44
N LEU A 140 6.00 -17.87 -1.39
CA LEU A 140 5.80 -18.50 -2.70
C LEU A 140 6.95 -18.23 -3.69
N SER A 141 7.77 -17.22 -3.43
CA SER A 141 8.79 -16.73 -4.38
C SER A 141 10.11 -17.50 -4.34
N ARG A 142 10.36 -18.30 -3.29
CA ARG A 142 11.66 -18.98 -3.10
C ARG A 142 12.11 -19.76 -4.33
N GLY A 143 13.30 -19.43 -4.82
CA GLY A 143 13.96 -20.04 -5.97
C GLY A 143 13.34 -19.71 -7.34
N LYS A 144 12.32 -18.85 -7.40
CA LYS A 144 11.59 -18.51 -8.63
C LYS A 144 12.12 -17.23 -9.26
N ARG A 145 11.90 -17.11 -10.56
CA ARG A 145 11.98 -15.85 -11.30
C ARG A 145 10.59 -15.21 -11.28
N VAL A 146 10.50 -14.06 -10.64
CA VAL A 146 9.24 -13.39 -10.35
C VAL A 146 9.07 -12.17 -11.25
N LEU A 147 7.87 -11.94 -11.76
CA LEU A 147 7.44 -10.69 -12.38
C LEU A 147 6.40 -10.04 -11.46
N ASP A 148 6.70 -8.84 -10.98
CA ASP A 148 5.79 -8.02 -10.19
C ASP A 148 5.25 -6.89 -11.06
N CYS A 149 3.97 -7.01 -11.44
CA CYS A 149 3.27 -6.08 -12.30
C CYS A 149 2.53 -5.03 -11.48
N PHE A 150 2.66 -3.75 -11.86
CA PHE A 150 2.14 -2.61 -11.10
C PHE A 150 2.81 -2.52 -9.72
N THR A 151 4.12 -2.63 -9.73
CA THR A 151 4.92 -2.78 -8.50
C THR A 151 4.85 -1.58 -7.57
N HIS A 152 4.43 -0.40 -8.08
CA HIS A 152 4.39 0.86 -7.35
C HIS A 152 5.74 1.13 -6.67
N THR A 153 5.78 1.22 -5.35
CA THR A 153 7.02 1.44 -4.57
C THR A 153 7.82 0.14 -4.31
N GLY A 154 7.52 -0.92 -5.03
CA GLY A 154 8.23 -2.19 -4.97
C GLY A 154 7.80 -3.12 -3.84
N SER A 155 6.69 -2.88 -3.17
CA SER A 155 6.37 -3.56 -1.92
C SER A 155 6.21 -5.09 -2.07
N PHE A 156 5.63 -5.58 -3.15
CA PHE A 156 5.57 -7.02 -3.45
C PHE A 156 6.91 -7.55 -3.94
N ALA A 157 7.58 -6.81 -4.85
CA ALA A 157 8.87 -7.20 -5.39
C ALA A 157 9.95 -7.38 -4.30
N LEU A 158 10.01 -6.45 -3.33
CA LEU A 158 10.96 -6.53 -2.22
C LEU A 158 10.68 -7.73 -1.31
N ASN A 159 9.41 -8.00 -1.01
CA ASN A 159 9.04 -9.20 -0.24
C ASN A 159 9.37 -10.49 -1.00
N ALA A 160 9.16 -10.53 -2.32
CA ALA A 160 9.57 -11.66 -3.16
C ALA A 160 11.10 -11.87 -3.13
N ALA A 161 11.85 -10.78 -3.27
CA ALA A 161 13.32 -10.82 -3.26
C ALA A 161 13.84 -11.31 -1.91
N LYS A 162 13.35 -10.74 -0.80
CA LYS A 162 13.68 -11.14 0.58
C LYS A 162 13.27 -12.57 0.88
N GLY A 163 12.16 -13.04 0.30
CA GLY A 163 11.67 -14.42 0.41
C GLY A 163 12.53 -15.46 -0.31
N GLY A 164 13.60 -15.02 -0.97
CA GLY A 164 14.56 -15.90 -1.65
C GLY A 164 14.21 -16.18 -3.11
N ALA A 165 13.52 -15.27 -3.80
CA ALA A 165 13.38 -15.33 -5.24
C ALA A 165 14.76 -15.34 -5.91
N LYS A 166 14.91 -16.13 -6.98
CA LYS A 166 16.16 -16.17 -7.77
C LYS A 166 16.40 -14.83 -8.46
N ARG A 167 15.39 -14.23 -9.01
CA ARG A 167 15.39 -12.91 -9.63
C ARG A 167 13.97 -12.34 -9.60
N VAL A 168 13.83 -11.04 -9.40
CA VAL A 168 12.56 -10.33 -9.46
C VAL A 168 12.65 -9.21 -10.48
N THR A 169 11.67 -9.12 -11.39
CA THR A 169 11.51 -7.96 -12.27
C THR A 169 10.29 -7.18 -11.78
N ALA A 170 10.53 -5.96 -11.31
CA ALA A 170 9.52 -5.04 -10.81
C ALA A 170 9.16 -4.03 -11.91
N VAL A 171 7.87 -3.95 -12.27
CA VAL A 171 7.42 -3.16 -13.42
C VAL A 171 6.32 -2.19 -12.99
N ASP A 172 6.50 -0.93 -13.37
CA ASP A 172 5.47 0.11 -13.25
C ASP A 172 5.60 1.11 -14.39
N ILE A 173 4.51 1.77 -14.75
CA ILE A 173 4.53 2.84 -15.76
C ILE A 173 5.11 4.14 -15.19
N SER A 174 5.06 4.32 -13.87
CA SER A 174 5.55 5.51 -13.17
C SER A 174 7.06 5.41 -12.92
N SER A 175 7.84 6.26 -13.57
CA SER A 175 9.28 6.37 -13.30
C SER A 175 9.58 6.78 -11.86
N ALA A 176 8.76 7.66 -11.27
CA ALA A 176 8.92 8.09 -9.87
C ALA A 176 8.70 6.93 -8.89
N ALA A 177 7.70 6.06 -9.15
CA ALA A 177 7.46 4.87 -8.35
C ALA A 177 8.64 3.88 -8.45
N ILE A 178 9.16 3.68 -9.65
CA ILE A 178 10.34 2.82 -9.87
C ILE A 178 11.59 3.37 -9.17
N GLU A 179 11.83 4.67 -9.18
CA GLU A 179 12.97 5.25 -8.44
C GLU A 179 12.82 5.04 -6.91
N LEU A 180 11.61 5.18 -6.38
CA LEU A 180 11.36 4.89 -4.97
C LEU A 180 11.51 3.39 -4.66
N ALA A 181 11.08 2.51 -5.57
CA ALA A 181 11.29 1.07 -5.42
C ALA A 181 12.78 0.69 -5.41
N LYS A 182 13.60 1.33 -6.25
CA LYS A 182 15.07 1.17 -6.23
C LYS A 182 15.68 1.63 -4.92
N LYS A 183 15.24 2.80 -4.41
CA LYS A 183 15.69 3.32 -3.11
C LYS A 183 15.36 2.33 -1.99
N ASN A 184 14.11 1.84 -1.96
CA ASN A 184 13.70 0.82 -0.99
C ASN A 184 14.52 -0.49 -1.12
N ALA A 185 14.89 -0.91 -2.32
CA ALA A 185 15.70 -2.10 -2.52
C ALA A 185 17.12 -1.92 -1.96
N LEU A 186 17.73 -0.76 -2.17
CA LEU A 186 19.05 -0.42 -1.63
C LEU A 186 19.03 -0.41 -0.09
N GLU A 187 18.01 0.18 0.53
CA GLU A 187 17.84 0.23 2.00
C GLU A 187 17.75 -1.18 2.62
N ASN A 188 17.31 -2.16 1.84
CA ASN A 188 17.16 -3.54 2.30
C ASN A 188 18.30 -4.46 1.83
N ASP A 189 19.38 -3.96 1.25
CA ASP A 189 20.51 -4.73 0.69
C ASP A 189 20.07 -5.79 -0.34
N LEU A 190 18.96 -5.56 -1.06
CA LEU A 190 18.41 -6.50 -2.02
C LEU A 190 19.01 -6.27 -3.41
N THR A 191 19.79 -7.24 -3.91
CA THR A 191 20.52 -7.15 -5.18
C THR A 191 19.94 -8.01 -6.30
N ASN A 192 18.91 -8.81 -6.00
CA ASN A 192 18.30 -9.75 -6.92
C ASN A 192 17.04 -9.17 -7.61
N LEU A 193 16.96 -7.83 -7.75
CA LEU A 193 15.88 -7.13 -8.42
C LEU A 193 16.34 -6.41 -9.69
N ASP A 194 15.48 -6.42 -10.70
CA ASP A 194 15.52 -5.56 -11.88
C ASP A 194 14.29 -4.64 -11.86
N PHE A 195 14.46 -3.41 -12.31
CA PHE A 195 13.41 -2.41 -12.34
C PHE A 195 13.17 -1.94 -13.77
N LEU A 196 11.91 -1.95 -14.19
CA LEU A 196 11.51 -1.60 -15.56
C LEU A 196 10.38 -0.58 -15.54
N VAL A 197 10.58 0.55 -16.20
CA VAL A 197 9.52 1.51 -16.50
C VAL A 197 8.86 1.08 -17.81
N ALA A 198 7.65 0.52 -17.74
CA ALA A 198 6.92 0.03 -18.91
C ALA A 198 5.42 -0.06 -18.64
N ASP A 199 4.62 -0.04 -19.73
CA ASP A 199 3.22 -0.43 -19.64
C ASP A 199 3.11 -1.94 -19.49
N VAL A 200 2.42 -2.37 -18.42
CA VAL A 200 2.25 -3.79 -18.09
C VAL A 200 1.44 -4.54 -19.15
N PHE A 201 0.45 -3.89 -19.78
CA PHE A 201 -0.36 -4.51 -20.83
C PHE A 201 0.48 -4.84 -22.07
N ASP A 202 1.33 -3.91 -22.48
CA ASP A 202 2.24 -4.10 -23.60
C ASP A 202 3.26 -5.21 -23.29
N LEU A 203 3.89 -5.15 -22.10
CA LEU A 203 4.85 -6.15 -21.66
C LEU A 203 4.25 -7.57 -21.65
N LEU A 204 3.09 -7.75 -21.06
CA LEU A 204 2.46 -9.07 -20.98
C LEU A 204 2.01 -9.55 -22.38
N THR A 205 1.55 -8.64 -23.25
CA THR A 205 1.22 -8.95 -24.63
C THR A 205 2.44 -9.44 -25.42
N ASP A 206 3.58 -8.81 -25.25
CA ASP A 206 4.81 -9.20 -25.94
C ASP A 206 5.38 -10.52 -25.40
N LEU A 207 5.32 -10.74 -24.08
CA LEU A 207 5.64 -12.05 -23.50
C LEU A 207 4.72 -13.15 -24.06
N GLN A 208 3.43 -12.86 -24.21
CA GLN A 208 2.46 -13.80 -24.78
C GLN A 208 2.77 -14.12 -26.26
N LYS A 209 3.09 -13.11 -27.07
CA LYS A 209 3.44 -13.28 -28.50
C LYS A 209 4.73 -14.08 -28.66
N SER A 210 5.72 -13.84 -27.82
CA SER A 210 7.01 -14.56 -27.87
C SER A 210 6.85 -16.06 -27.60
N GLY A 211 5.77 -16.49 -26.97
CA GLY A 211 5.53 -17.87 -26.56
C GLY A 211 6.47 -18.38 -25.49
N LYS A 212 7.33 -17.52 -24.94
CA LYS A 212 8.32 -17.82 -23.91
C LYS A 212 8.17 -16.83 -22.76
N SER A 213 7.92 -17.32 -21.56
CA SER A 213 8.00 -16.51 -20.36
C SER A 213 9.23 -16.91 -19.57
N PRO A 214 10.12 -15.97 -19.24
CA PRO A 214 11.25 -16.26 -18.36
C PRO A 214 10.83 -16.36 -16.89
N TYR A 215 9.56 -16.10 -16.56
CA TYR A 215 9.05 -16.02 -15.20
C TYR A 215 8.34 -17.30 -14.77
N ASP A 216 8.60 -17.71 -13.53
CA ASP A 216 8.00 -18.86 -12.89
C ASP A 216 6.81 -18.45 -11.98
N PHE A 217 6.72 -17.15 -11.66
CA PHE A 217 5.69 -16.58 -10.81
C PHE A 217 5.38 -15.15 -11.25
N ILE A 218 4.11 -14.82 -11.42
CA ILE A 218 3.64 -13.48 -11.80
C ILE A 218 2.69 -12.97 -10.73
N ILE A 219 2.93 -11.75 -10.27
CA ILE A 219 2.10 -11.00 -9.34
C ILE A 219 1.34 -9.96 -10.17
N LEU A 220 0.01 -9.92 -10.02
CA LEU A 220 -0.86 -8.92 -10.65
C LEU A 220 -1.65 -8.20 -9.56
N ASP A 221 -1.31 -6.95 -9.32
CA ASP A 221 -2.04 -6.03 -8.44
C ASP A 221 -2.38 -4.73 -9.19
N PRO A 222 -3.24 -4.81 -10.22
CA PRO A 222 -3.56 -3.65 -11.06
C PRO A 222 -4.34 -2.59 -10.25
N PRO A 223 -4.21 -1.31 -10.61
CA PRO A 223 -5.07 -0.27 -10.07
C PRO A 223 -6.53 -0.54 -10.42
N ALA A 224 -7.45 0.08 -9.68
CA ALA A 224 -8.87 -0.01 -9.99
C ALA A 224 -9.17 0.60 -11.37
N PHE A 225 -9.58 -0.23 -12.33
CA PHE A 225 -9.90 0.22 -13.71
C PHE A 225 -11.22 0.99 -13.79
N THR A 226 -11.99 1.09 -12.69
CA THR A 226 -13.19 1.91 -12.64
C THR A 226 -13.41 2.50 -11.25
N LYS A 227 -13.95 3.72 -11.24
CA LYS A 227 -14.46 4.40 -10.02
C LYS A 227 -15.96 4.65 -10.12
N SER A 228 -16.65 4.09 -11.14
CA SER A 228 -18.06 4.37 -11.43
C SER A 228 -18.77 3.12 -11.93
N ARG A 229 -20.02 2.93 -11.49
CA ARG A 229 -20.90 1.86 -11.99
C ARG A 229 -21.08 1.89 -13.53
N LYS A 230 -21.02 3.08 -14.13
CA LYS A 230 -21.18 3.25 -15.60
C LYS A 230 -20.03 2.63 -16.41
N THR A 231 -18.84 2.47 -15.81
CA THR A 231 -17.65 1.98 -16.51
C THR A 231 -17.26 0.55 -16.10
N ILE A 232 -18.10 -0.16 -15.31
CA ILE A 232 -17.85 -1.53 -14.85
C ILE A 232 -17.57 -2.48 -16.03
N HIS A 233 -18.33 -2.39 -17.12
CA HIS A 233 -18.18 -3.29 -18.27
C HIS A 233 -16.80 -3.16 -18.92
N ASN A 234 -16.30 -1.94 -19.09
CA ASN A 234 -14.96 -1.68 -19.60
C ASN A 234 -13.87 -2.15 -18.63
N ALA A 235 -14.07 -1.96 -17.33
CA ALA A 235 -13.15 -2.46 -16.31
C ALA A 235 -13.07 -3.99 -16.30
N MET A 236 -14.20 -4.69 -16.40
CA MET A 236 -14.23 -6.15 -16.52
C MET A 236 -13.46 -6.65 -17.74
N LYS A 237 -13.56 -5.92 -18.88
CA LYS A 237 -12.79 -6.24 -20.07
C LYS A 237 -11.29 -6.10 -19.82
N GLY A 238 -10.84 -4.98 -19.21
CA GLY A 238 -9.43 -4.76 -18.88
C GLY A 238 -8.89 -5.82 -17.93
N TYR A 239 -9.63 -6.17 -16.86
CA TYR A 239 -9.23 -7.25 -15.95
C TYR A 239 -9.15 -8.61 -16.66
N LYS A 240 -10.11 -8.92 -17.54
CA LYS A 240 -10.07 -10.15 -18.34
C LYS A 240 -8.84 -10.20 -19.24
N GLU A 241 -8.54 -9.11 -19.93
CA GLU A 241 -7.40 -9.00 -20.85
C GLU A 241 -6.07 -9.22 -20.13
N ILE A 242 -5.84 -8.52 -19.01
CA ILE A 242 -4.57 -8.63 -18.28
C ILE A 242 -4.39 -10.01 -17.67
N ASN A 243 -5.44 -10.60 -17.11
CA ASN A 243 -5.39 -11.95 -16.57
C ASN A 243 -5.14 -12.99 -17.66
N TYR A 244 -5.77 -12.83 -18.83
CA TYR A 244 -5.54 -13.70 -19.96
C TYR A 244 -4.12 -13.57 -20.54
N ALA A 245 -3.57 -12.36 -20.57
CA ALA A 245 -2.21 -12.12 -21.04
C ALA A 245 -1.14 -12.71 -20.09
N ALA A 246 -1.40 -12.67 -18.78
CA ALA A 246 -0.51 -13.25 -17.78
C ALA A 246 -0.62 -14.79 -17.66
N ALA A 247 -1.74 -15.38 -18.10
CA ALA A 247 -1.95 -16.82 -17.99
C ALA A 247 -1.04 -17.59 -18.98
N PRO A 248 -0.27 -18.60 -18.52
CA PRO A 248 0.60 -19.38 -19.38
C PRO A 248 -0.20 -20.20 -20.39
N LYS A 249 0.10 -20.05 -21.68
CA LYS A 249 -0.56 -20.80 -22.79
C LYS A 249 -0.17 -22.28 -22.86
N ARG A 250 0.89 -22.71 -22.19
CA ARG A 250 1.32 -24.11 -22.09
C ARG A 250 1.49 -24.48 -20.61
N ARG A 251 1.35 -25.78 -20.30
CA ARG A 251 1.61 -26.36 -18.98
C ARG A 251 3.06 -26.15 -18.50
N VAL A 252 3.46 -24.92 -18.34
CA VAL A 252 4.64 -24.55 -17.55
C VAL A 252 4.09 -24.30 -16.16
N PHE A 253 4.63 -24.94 -15.15
CA PHE A 253 4.25 -24.77 -13.75
C PHE A 253 4.60 -23.35 -13.28
N GLY A 254 3.82 -22.37 -13.70
CA GLY A 254 3.86 -21.00 -13.25
C GLY A 254 2.71 -20.75 -12.26
N HIS A 255 2.98 -20.01 -11.20
CA HIS A 255 1.95 -19.57 -10.27
C HIS A 255 1.55 -18.15 -10.64
N LEU A 256 0.27 -17.94 -10.87
CA LEU A 256 -0.35 -16.63 -11.02
C LEU A 256 -1.00 -16.29 -9.67
N LEU A 257 -0.52 -15.24 -9.01
CA LEU A 257 -1.18 -14.68 -7.85
C LEU A 257 -2.03 -13.51 -8.31
N LEU A 258 -3.33 -13.69 -8.26
CA LEU A 258 -4.30 -12.63 -8.44
C LEU A 258 -4.59 -12.06 -7.06
N LEU A 259 -4.21 -10.82 -6.83
CA LEU A 259 -4.61 -10.13 -5.62
C LEU A 259 -6.07 -9.69 -5.77
N PRO A 260 -6.90 -9.87 -4.73
CA PRO A 260 -8.30 -9.52 -4.83
C PRO A 260 -8.43 -8.03 -5.14
N LEU A 261 -9.16 -7.75 -6.22
CA LEU A 261 -9.59 -6.40 -6.54
C LEU A 261 -10.34 -5.83 -5.33
N TYR A 262 -9.95 -4.68 -4.90
CA TYR A 262 -10.63 -3.97 -3.82
C TYR A 262 -12.11 -3.77 -4.18
N ALA A 263 -12.97 -4.63 -3.68
CA ALA A 263 -14.43 -4.48 -3.78
C ALA A 263 -14.98 -3.37 -2.86
N GLY A 264 -14.08 -2.57 -2.25
CA GLY A 264 -14.42 -1.60 -1.21
C GLY A 264 -15.04 -0.28 -1.68
N THR A 265 -15.43 -0.14 -2.94
CA THR A 265 -16.04 1.09 -3.46
C THR A 265 -17.34 0.86 -4.25
N LEU A 266 -18.03 -0.25 -4.03
CA LEU A 266 -19.36 -0.52 -4.60
C LEU A 266 -20.43 -0.62 -3.49
N VAL A 267 -20.52 0.40 -2.64
CA VAL A 267 -21.71 0.64 -1.82
C VAL A 267 -22.26 2.03 -2.17
#